data_1eb067bba0636274e67004840038e322
#
_entry.id   1eb067bba0636274e67004840038e322
#
_cell.length_a   1.000
_cell.length_b   1.000
_cell.length_c   1.000
_cell.angle_alpha   90.00
_cell.angle_beta   90.00
_cell.angle_gamma   90.00
#
_symmetry.space_group_name_H-M   'P 1'
#
loop_
_entity.id
_entity.type
_entity.pdbx_description
1 polymer ?
#
loop_
_entity_poly.entity_id
_entity_poly.type
_entity_poly.pdbx_seq_one_letter_code
_entity_poly.pdbx_strand_id
1 'polypeptide(L)'
;MIDKNVVTRIVDEWLEGKDYFLVDVTVSPDDKIVVEIDHAEGVWIDDCVELSRYIESKLDREEEDYELEVGSAGIGQPFKVLQQYLIHIGKEVEILTKEGKKLEGVLKDANEENFIVTIEKKVKPEGAKRPKLVEEDITFAYDEIKYTKYLSLIHISEPTRH
;
A
#
# COMPACT_ATOMS: atom_id res chain seq x y z
N MET A 1 28.37 -4.85 4.76
CA MET A 1 27.04 -4.31 4.47
C MET A 1 26.06 -5.43 4.18
N ILE A 2 24.90 -5.34 4.81
CA ILE A 2 23.87 -6.37 4.63
C ILE A 2 23.27 -6.28 3.23
N ASP A 3 23.14 -7.43 2.58
CA ASP A 3 22.62 -7.49 1.21
C ASP A 3 21.10 -7.53 1.22
N LYS A 4 20.47 -6.61 0.50
CA LYS A 4 19.03 -6.54 0.36
C LYS A 4 18.45 -7.87 -0.17
N ASN A 5 19.15 -8.53 -1.09
CA ASN A 5 18.69 -9.80 -1.66
C ASN A 5 18.62 -10.91 -0.62
N VAL A 6 19.55 -10.90 0.33
CA VAL A 6 19.55 -11.88 1.42
C VAL A 6 18.34 -11.65 2.32
N VAL A 7 18.06 -10.40 2.69
CA VAL A 7 16.91 -10.06 3.52
C VAL A 7 15.61 -10.43 2.80
N THR A 8 15.52 -10.11 1.52
CA THR A 8 14.32 -10.42 0.72
C THR A 8 14.06 -11.93 0.70
N ARG A 9 15.11 -12.74 0.54
CA ARG A 9 14.95 -14.19 0.56
C ARG A 9 14.47 -14.70 1.91
N ILE A 10 15.01 -14.17 2.99
CA ILE A 10 14.58 -14.55 4.34
C ILE A 10 13.10 -14.21 4.55
N VAL A 11 12.67 -13.03 4.12
CA VAL A 11 11.29 -12.61 4.24
C VAL A 11 10.39 -13.52 3.40
N ASP A 12 10.78 -13.83 2.18
CA ASP A 12 9.99 -14.69 1.30
C ASP A 12 9.80 -16.08 1.91
N GLU A 13 10.83 -16.61 2.58
CA GLU A 13 10.70 -17.89 3.26
C GLU A 13 9.65 -17.85 4.36
N TRP A 14 9.63 -16.76 5.14
CA TRP A 14 8.64 -16.61 6.21
C TRP A 14 7.24 -16.42 5.65
N LEU A 15 7.12 -15.73 4.53
CA LEU A 15 5.82 -15.47 3.91
C LEU A 15 5.20 -16.69 3.26
N GLU A 16 6.01 -17.71 2.96
CA GLU A 16 5.52 -18.90 2.29
C GLU A 16 4.41 -19.55 3.09
N GLY A 17 3.29 -19.82 2.42
CA GLY A 17 2.11 -20.40 3.06
C GLY A 17 1.26 -19.42 3.87
N LYS A 18 1.63 -18.15 3.88
CA LYS A 18 0.87 -17.11 4.58
C LYS A 18 0.20 -16.19 3.56
N ASP A 19 -0.86 -15.52 4.02
CA ASP A 19 -1.59 -14.59 3.15
C ASP A 19 -0.94 -13.21 3.06
N TYR A 20 0.14 -12.99 3.79
CA TYR A 20 0.92 -11.77 3.69
C TYR A 20 1.75 -11.73 2.42
N PHE A 21 2.02 -10.55 1.92
CA PHE A 21 2.94 -10.39 0.80
C PHE A 21 3.93 -9.26 1.07
N LEU A 22 5.07 -9.35 0.42
CA LEU A 22 6.13 -8.36 0.58
C LEU A 22 5.85 -7.15 -0.30
N VAL A 23 5.90 -5.97 0.29
CA VAL A 23 5.74 -4.71 -0.44
C VAL A 23 7.09 -4.12 -0.77
N ASP A 24 7.99 -4.04 0.21
CA ASP A 24 9.29 -3.45 -0.02
C ASP A 24 10.31 -3.90 1.02
N VAL A 25 11.57 -3.93 0.63
CA VAL A 25 12.70 -4.14 1.53
C VAL A 25 13.73 -3.09 1.17
N THR A 26 14.16 -2.32 2.15
CA THR A 26 15.24 -1.35 1.95
C THR A 26 16.35 -1.60 2.95
N VAL A 27 17.58 -1.42 2.50
CA VAL A 27 18.76 -1.49 3.36
C VAL A 27 19.56 -0.22 3.11
N SER A 28 19.69 0.60 4.14
CA SER A 28 20.41 1.86 4.02
C SER A 28 21.92 1.64 4.11
N PRO A 29 22.73 2.65 3.73
CA PRO A 29 24.19 2.53 3.83
C PRO A 29 24.71 2.28 5.24
N ASP A 30 23.93 2.65 6.26
CA ASP A 30 24.29 2.39 7.66
C ASP A 30 23.66 1.13 8.23
N ASP A 31 23.27 0.21 7.33
CA ASP A 31 22.69 -1.09 7.67
C ASP A 31 21.38 -1.02 8.46
N LYS A 32 20.54 -0.05 8.13
CA LYS A 32 19.18 -0.03 8.63
C LYS A 32 18.28 -0.76 7.64
N ILE A 33 17.68 -1.84 8.11
CA ILE A 33 16.79 -2.67 7.30
C ILE A 33 15.35 -2.32 7.60
N VAL A 34 14.59 -2.00 6.56
CA VAL A 34 13.15 -1.73 6.69
C VAL A 34 12.41 -2.72 5.79
N VAL A 35 11.49 -3.48 6.39
CA VAL A 35 10.67 -4.45 5.68
C VAL A 35 9.22 -4.04 5.80
N GLU A 36 8.54 -3.91 4.66
CA GLU A 36 7.13 -3.57 4.63
C GLU A 36 6.35 -4.74 4.02
N ILE A 37 5.32 -5.20 4.74
CA ILE A 37 4.43 -6.27 4.28
C ILE A 37 3.00 -5.77 4.31
N ASP A 38 2.11 -6.47 3.62
CA ASP A 38 0.71 -6.10 3.59
C ASP A 38 -0.17 -7.35 3.52
N HIS A 39 -1.45 -7.15 3.80
CA HIS A 39 -2.44 -8.22 3.84
C HIS A 39 -3.81 -7.62 3.54
N ALA A 40 -4.66 -8.37 2.85
CA ALA A 40 -6.00 -7.90 2.49
C ALA A 40 -6.85 -7.46 3.69
N GLU A 41 -6.65 -8.07 4.82
CA GLU A 41 -7.41 -7.76 6.04
C GLU A 41 -6.64 -6.91 7.05
N GLY A 42 -5.41 -6.52 6.71
CA GLY A 42 -4.55 -5.72 7.59
C GLY A 42 -3.42 -6.55 8.17
N VAL A 43 -2.45 -5.87 8.75
CA VAL A 43 -1.26 -6.50 9.29
C VAL A 43 -1.32 -6.49 10.81
N TRP A 44 -1.10 -7.65 11.42
CA TRP A 44 -1.10 -7.79 12.86
C TRP A 44 0.28 -7.49 13.43
N ILE A 45 0.32 -6.78 14.54
CA ILE A 45 1.58 -6.45 15.21
C ILE A 45 2.34 -7.70 15.61
N ASP A 46 1.64 -8.71 16.10
CA ASP A 46 2.27 -9.97 16.51
C ASP A 46 2.99 -10.64 15.35
N ASP A 47 2.45 -10.54 14.16
CA ASP A 47 3.08 -11.13 12.97
C ASP A 47 4.32 -10.34 12.55
N CYS A 48 4.29 -9.03 12.73
CA CYS A 48 5.48 -8.20 12.47
C CYS A 48 6.60 -8.57 13.43
N VAL A 49 6.28 -8.81 14.70
CA VAL A 49 7.26 -9.22 15.70
C VAL A 49 7.83 -10.59 15.35
N GLU A 50 6.96 -11.51 14.93
CA GLU A 50 7.39 -12.86 14.55
C GLU A 50 8.35 -12.81 13.34
N LEU A 51 8.00 -12.01 12.33
CA LEU A 51 8.86 -11.85 11.16
C LEU A 51 10.19 -11.22 11.55
N SER A 52 10.17 -10.21 12.42
CA SER A 52 11.38 -9.57 12.90
C SER A 52 12.31 -10.59 13.57
N ARG A 53 11.76 -11.43 14.43
CA ARG A 53 12.55 -12.49 15.10
C ARG A 53 13.07 -13.51 14.12
N TYR A 54 12.29 -13.85 13.12
CA TYR A 54 12.72 -14.80 12.10
C TYR A 54 13.92 -14.24 11.33
N ILE A 55 13.84 -12.98 10.91
CA ILE A 55 14.95 -12.34 10.21
C ILE A 55 16.19 -12.30 11.10
N GLU A 56 16.04 -11.92 12.37
CA GLU A 56 17.16 -11.86 13.30
C GLU A 56 17.80 -13.24 13.50
N SER A 57 17.02 -14.31 13.44
CA SER A 57 17.55 -15.67 13.60
C SER A 57 18.41 -16.11 12.40
N LYS A 58 18.24 -15.45 11.27
CA LYS A 58 18.96 -15.78 10.05
C LYS A 58 20.14 -14.85 9.76
N LEU A 59 20.21 -13.71 10.43
CA LEU A 59 21.30 -12.77 10.28
C LEU A 59 22.19 -12.80 11.53
N ASP A 60 23.49 -12.61 11.34
CA ASP A 60 24.43 -12.65 12.44
C ASP A 60 24.90 -11.23 12.77
N ARG A 61 24.47 -10.69 13.93
CA ARG A 61 24.86 -9.37 14.37
C ARG A 61 26.32 -9.30 14.80
N GLU A 62 26.90 -10.42 15.16
CA GLU A 62 28.33 -10.45 15.53
C GLU A 62 29.21 -10.24 14.31
N GLU A 63 28.75 -10.67 13.14
CA GLU A 63 29.49 -10.43 11.92
C GLU A 63 29.23 -9.02 11.40
N GLU A 64 27.99 -8.57 11.47
CA GLU A 64 27.60 -7.30 10.90
C GLU A 64 26.39 -6.77 11.64
N ASP A 65 26.56 -5.69 12.39
CA ASP A 65 25.45 -5.13 13.12
C ASP A 65 24.47 -4.41 12.20
N TYR A 66 23.20 -4.32 12.62
CA TYR A 66 22.15 -3.72 11.81
C TYR A 66 20.99 -3.26 12.71
N GLU A 67 20.16 -2.38 12.15
CA GLU A 67 18.89 -2.03 12.77
C GLU A 67 17.80 -2.68 11.89
N LEU A 68 16.76 -3.19 12.52
CA LEU A 68 15.68 -3.85 11.80
C LEU A 68 14.33 -3.26 12.18
N GLU A 69 13.56 -2.88 11.18
CA GLU A 69 12.22 -2.41 11.37
C GLU A 69 11.29 -3.20 10.43
N VAL A 70 10.26 -3.82 10.98
CA VAL A 70 9.25 -4.54 10.21
C VAL A 70 7.90 -3.90 10.48
N GLY A 71 7.20 -3.56 9.42
CA GLY A 71 5.92 -2.91 9.57
C GLY A 71 4.99 -3.15 8.40
N SER A 72 3.82 -2.57 8.52
CA SER A 72 2.80 -2.61 7.49
C SER A 72 3.04 -1.50 6.47
N ALA A 73 2.80 -1.82 5.19
CA ALA A 73 2.75 -0.79 4.17
C ALA A 73 1.58 0.17 4.39
N GLY A 74 0.57 -0.31 5.04
CA GLY A 74 -0.50 0.41 5.69
C GLY A 74 -1.23 1.52 5.00
N ILE A 75 -2.10 2.14 5.78
CA ILE A 75 -2.99 3.21 5.36
C ILE A 75 -2.18 4.50 5.23
N GLY A 76 -2.46 5.24 4.15
CA GLY A 76 -1.79 6.52 3.92
C GLY A 76 -0.46 6.41 3.19
N GLN A 77 0.00 5.20 2.94
CA GLN A 77 1.21 4.97 2.16
C GLN A 77 0.85 4.70 0.70
N PRO A 78 1.62 5.24 -0.25
CA PRO A 78 1.36 4.94 -1.66
C PRO A 78 1.52 3.45 -1.96
N PHE A 79 0.70 2.95 -2.88
CA PHE A 79 0.83 1.57 -3.34
C PHE A 79 2.13 1.42 -4.11
N LYS A 80 2.86 0.36 -3.85
CA LYS A 80 4.14 0.09 -4.50
C LYS A 80 4.10 -1.12 -5.43
N VAL A 81 3.15 -2.04 -5.19
CA VAL A 81 3.05 -3.27 -5.99
C VAL A 81 1.62 -3.50 -6.43
N LEU A 82 1.46 -4.23 -7.54
CA LEU A 82 0.15 -4.54 -8.10
C LEU A 82 -0.75 -5.24 -7.09
N GLN A 83 -0.20 -6.13 -6.29
CA GLN A 83 -0.99 -6.87 -5.33
C GLN A 83 -1.73 -5.95 -4.35
N GLN A 84 -1.16 -4.79 -4.02
CA GLN A 84 -1.85 -3.81 -3.19
C GLN A 84 -3.10 -3.27 -3.87
N TYR A 85 -3.05 -3.05 -5.17
CA TYR A 85 -4.24 -2.66 -5.93
C TYR A 85 -5.27 -3.78 -5.88
N LEU A 86 -4.85 -5.02 -6.09
CA LEU A 86 -5.77 -6.15 -6.14
C LEU A 86 -6.52 -6.37 -4.83
N ILE A 87 -5.84 -6.21 -3.68
CA ILE A 87 -6.51 -6.39 -2.39
C ILE A 87 -7.41 -5.22 -2.01
N HIS A 88 -7.27 -4.09 -2.70
CA HIS A 88 -8.09 -2.90 -2.43
C HIS A 88 -9.21 -2.70 -3.43
N ILE A 89 -9.47 -3.67 -4.31
CA ILE A 89 -10.61 -3.60 -5.23
C ILE A 89 -11.90 -3.57 -4.39
N GLY A 90 -12.75 -2.59 -4.67
CA GLY A 90 -13.97 -2.36 -3.90
C GLY A 90 -13.80 -1.38 -2.75
N LYS A 91 -12.60 -0.89 -2.52
CA LYS A 91 -12.31 0.06 -1.44
C LYS A 91 -11.97 1.44 -2.01
N GLU A 92 -12.13 2.46 -1.18
CA GLU A 92 -11.83 3.83 -1.62
C GLU A 92 -10.34 4.09 -1.68
N VAL A 93 -9.92 4.77 -2.73
CA VAL A 93 -8.52 5.15 -2.95
C VAL A 93 -8.42 6.61 -3.36
N GLU A 94 -7.26 7.20 -3.10
CA GLU A 94 -6.93 8.54 -3.54
C GLU A 94 -5.84 8.44 -4.59
N ILE A 95 -6.00 9.16 -5.68
CA ILE A 95 -5.05 9.13 -6.80
C ILE A 95 -4.55 10.55 -7.05
N LEU A 96 -3.24 10.70 -7.17
CA LEU A 96 -2.65 11.96 -7.63
C LEU A 96 -2.06 11.73 -9.01
N THR A 97 -2.55 12.47 -10.01
CA THR A 97 -2.04 12.34 -11.36
C THR A 97 -0.73 13.13 -11.50
N LYS A 98 0.02 12.85 -12.56
CA LYS A 98 1.26 13.57 -12.83
C LYS A 98 1.01 15.04 -13.14
N GLU A 99 -0.21 15.38 -13.54
CA GLU A 99 -0.60 16.77 -13.77
C GLU A 99 -0.88 17.52 -12.46
N GLY A 100 -0.91 16.82 -11.35
CA GLY A 100 -1.20 17.41 -10.04
C GLY A 100 -2.66 17.37 -9.64
N LYS A 101 -3.48 16.63 -10.36
CA LYS A 101 -4.90 16.51 -10.08
C LYS A 101 -5.14 15.39 -9.09
N LYS A 102 -5.87 15.69 -8.03
CA LYS A 102 -6.20 14.74 -6.98
C LYS A 102 -7.61 14.22 -7.15
N LEU A 103 -7.76 12.92 -7.20
CA LEU A 103 -9.06 12.27 -7.40
C LEU A 103 -9.29 11.23 -6.30
N GLU A 104 -10.54 11.04 -5.93
CA GLU A 104 -10.93 10.04 -4.94
C GLU A 104 -12.06 9.21 -5.52
N GLY A 105 -12.00 7.90 -5.31
CA GLY A 105 -13.05 7.02 -5.82
C GLY A 105 -12.86 5.60 -5.31
N VAL A 106 -13.70 4.70 -5.82
CA VAL A 106 -13.63 3.28 -5.46
C VAL A 106 -12.84 2.54 -6.53
N LEU A 107 -11.84 1.78 -6.10
CA LEU A 107 -11.05 0.98 -7.03
C LEU A 107 -11.93 -0.16 -7.54
N LYS A 108 -12.18 -0.17 -8.85
CA LYS A 108 -13.06 -1.15 -9.48
C LYS A 108 -12.32 -2.38 -9.96
N ASP A 109 -11.15 -2.19 -10.55
CA ASP A 109 -10.36 -3.29 -11.10
C ASP A 109 -8.91 -2.83 -11.26
N ALA A 110 -8.00 -3.78 -11.40
CA ALA A 110 -6.59 -3.49 -11.60
C ALA A 110 -5.92 -4.66 -12.30
N ASN A 111 -4.92 -4.33 -13.12
CA ASN A 111 -4.09 -5.34 -13.79
C ASN A 111 -2.67 -4.79 -13.93
N GLU A 112 -1.81 -5.50 -14.64
CA GLU A 112 -0.41 -5.09 -14.78
C GLU A 112 -0.20 -3.82 -15.59
N GLU A 113 -1.16 -3.44 -16.41
CA GLU A 113 -1.03 -2.30 -17.30
C GLU A 113 -1.75 -1.05 -16.79
N ASN A 114 -2.91 -1.23 -16.16
CA ASN A 114 -3.72 -0.10 -15.72
C ASN A 114 -4.68 -0.52 -14.59
N PHE A 115 -5.40 0.46 -14.08
CA PHE A 115 -6.44 0.21 -13.10
C PHE A 115 -7.62 1.12 -13.36
N ILE A 116 -8.79 0.74 -12.87
CA ILE A 116 -10.05 1.45 -13.08
C ILE A 116 -10.58 1.92 -11.74
N VAL A 117 -10.95 3.20 -11.67
CA VAL A 117 -11.54 3.80 -10.48
C VAL A 117 -12.88 4.40 -10.83
N THR A 118 -13.88 4.11 -10.01
CA THR A 118 -15.20 4.70 -10.15
C THR A 118 -15.27 5.96 -9.31
N ILE A 119 -15.46 7.09 -9.96
CA ILE A 119 -15.48 8.40 -9.32
C ILE A 119 -16.90 8.94 -9.33
N GLU A 120 -17.33 9.53 -8.23
CA GLU A 120 -18.63 10.20 -8.16
C GLU A 120 -18.45 11.67 -8.50
N LYS A 121 -19.23 12.16 -9.44
CA LYS A 121 -19.23 13.55 -9.84
C LYS A 121 -20.59 14.16 -9.60
N LYS A 122 -20.61 15.39 -9.12
CA LYS A 122 -21.84 16.15 -9.02
C LYS A 122 -22.08 16.83 -10.34
N VAL A 123 -23.17 16.47 -10.99
CA VAL A 123 -23.57 17.07 -12.26
C VAL A 123 -24.95 17.69 -12.08
N LYS A 124 -25.09 18.93 -12.50
CA LYS A 124 -26.36 19.61 -12.47
C LYS A 124 -26.92 19.63 -13.89
N PRO A 125 -27.86 18.71 -14.21
CA PRO A 125 -28.46 18.69 -15.54
C PRO A 125 -29.22 19.98 -15.81
N GLU A 126 -29.28 20.37 -17.07
CA GLU A 126 -30.03 21.55 -17.47
C GLU A 126 -31.48 21.43 -17.03
N GLY A 127 -31.99 22.48 -16.36
CA GLY A 127 -33.35 22.48 -15.83
C GLY A 127 -33.53 21.82 -14.47
N ALA A 128 -32.45 21.22 -13.92
CA ALA A 128 -32.54 20.58 -12.61
C ALA A 128 -32.24 21.59 -11.51
N LYS A 129 -32.97 21.46 -10.41
CA LYS A 129 -32.77 22.34 -9.25
C LYS A 129 -31.68 21.86 -8.33
N ARG A 130 -31.36 20.57 -8.37
CA ARG A 130 -30.35 19.97 -7.51
C ARG A 130 -29.32 19.22 -8.32
N PRO A 131 -28.07 19.22 -7.89
CA PRO A 131 -27.07 18.40 -8.56
C PRO A 131 -27.36 16.91 -8.32
N LYS A 132 -27.00 16.10 -9.28
CA LYS A 132 -27.11 14.64 -9.16
C LYS A 132 -25.72 14.07 -9.08
N LEU A 133 -25.58 12.98 -8.34
CA LEU A 133 -24.33 12.25 -8.29
C LEU A 133 -24.32 11.26 -9.44
N VAL A 134 -23.28 11.34 -10.27
CA VAL A 134 -23.11 10.45 -11.40
C VAL A 134 -21.80 9.71 -11.20
N GLU A 135 -21.82 8.41 -11.40
CA GLU A 135 -20.62 7.59 -11.32
C GLU A 135 -19.96 7.52 -12.68
N GLU A 136 -18.65 7.65 -12.68
CA GLU A 136 -17.86 7.56 -13.89
C GLU A 136 -16.65 6.67 -13.65
N ASP A 137 -16.45 5.68 -14.52
CA ASP A 137 -15.30 4.80 -14.45
C ASP A 137 -14.17 5.41 -15.27
N ILE A 138 -13.03 5.61 -14.62
CA ILE A 138 -11.86 6.17 -15.28
C ILE A 138 -10.74 5.15 -15.23
N THR A 139 -10.11 4.88 -16.37
CA THR A 139 -8.97 3.99 -16.47
C THR A 139 -7.68 4.80 -16.40
N PHE A 140 -6.80 4.43 -15.48
CA PHE A 140 -5.50 5.08 -15.34
C PHE A 140 -4.38 4.10 -15.64
N ALA A 141 -3.40 4.55 -16.41
CA ALA A 141 -2.17 3.80 -16.57
C ALA A 141 -1.26 4.15 -15.39
N TYR A 142 -0.44 3.22 -14.95
CA TYR A 142 0.43 3.46 -13.80
C TYR A 142 1.42 4.60 -14.02
N ASP A 143 1.81 4.83 -15.25
CA ASP A 143 2.73 5.92 -15.57
C ASP A 143 2.04 7.28 -15.70
N GLU A 144 0.71 7.33 -15.60
CA GLU A 144 -0.04 8.59 -15.64
C GLU A 144 -0.26 9.19 -14.25
N ILE A 145 0.07 8.47 -13.21
CA ILE A 145 -0.18 8.90 -11.84
C ILE A 145 1.13 9.01 -11.07
N LYS A 146 1.11 9.85 -10.04
CA LYS A 146 2.22 9.96 -9.09
C LYS A 146 2.08 8.95 -7.98
N TYR A 147 0.85 8.72 -7.52
CA TYR A 147 0.60 7.72 -6.48
C TYR A 147 -0.88 7.34 -6.42
N THR A 148 -1.14 6.21 -5.77
CA THR A 148 -2.47 5.77 -5.36
C THR A 148 -2.35 5.36 -3.90
N LYS A 149 -3.26 5.85 -3.05
CA LYS A 149 -3.28 5.53 -1.63
C LYS A 149 -4.63 4.98 -1.22
N TYR A 150 -4.64 4.09 -0.24
CA TYR A 150 -5.87 3.59 0.34
C TYR A 150 -6.45 4.64 1.30
N LEU A 151 -7.74 4.94 1.14
CA LEU A 151 -8.46 5.82 2.04
C LEU A 151 -9.31 4.98 2.98
N SER A 152 -8.98 5.01 4.26
CA SER A 152 -9.72 4.27 5.25
C SER A 152 -10.70 5.16 5.97
N LEU A 153 -11.94 4.69 6.13
CA LEU A 153 -12.93 5.41 6.92
C LEU A 153 -12.51 5.50 8.38
N ILE A 154 -11.82 4.48 8.86
CA ILE A 154 -11.30 4.49 10.23
C ILE A 154 -10.28 5.61 10.41
N HIS A 155 -9.43 5.80 9.43
CA HIS A 155 -8.45 6.87 9.45
C HIS A 155 -9.12 8.25 9.49
N ILE A 156 -10.19 8.41 8.76
CA ILE A 156 -10.92 9.68 8.71
C ILE A 156 -11.61 9.97 10.04
N SER A 157 -12.14 8.95 10.66
CA SER A 157 -12.91 9.13 11.88
C SER A 157 -12.07 9.34 13.12
N GLU A 158 -10.78 9.16 12.97
CA GLU A 158 -9.91 9.25 14.05
C GLU A 158 -9.51 10.61 14.40
N PRO A 159 -9.82 11.48 14.33
CA PRO A 159 -9.30 12.65 14.56
C PRO A 159 -9.46 13.17 15.72
N THR A 160 -9.40 13.07 15.93
CA THR A 160 -9.69 13.55 16.68
C THR A 160 -9.11 13.51 17.60
N ARG A 161 -8.58 13.24 17.57
CA ARG A 161 -8.10 13.15 18.21
C ARG A 161 -7.90 13.81 18.84
N HIS A 162 -8.08 13.83 19.04
CA HIS A 162 -8.06 14.46 19.66
C HIS A 162 -7.77 14.25 20.56
#